data_c1da43d364485aef7bd72d575015059e
#
_entry.id   c1da43d364485aef7bd72d575015059e
#
_cell.length_a   1.000
_cell.length_b   1.000
_cell.length_c   1.000
_cell.angle_alpha   90.00
_cell.angle_beta   90.00
_cell.angle_gamma   90.00
#
_symmetry.space_group_name_H-M   'P 1'
#
loop_
_entity.id
_entity.type
_entity.pdbx_description
1 polymer ?
#
loop_
_entity_poly.entity_id
_entity_poly.type
_entity_poly.pdbx_seq_one_letter_code
_entity_poly.pdbx_strand_id
1 'polypeptide(L)'
;MNSFQKRIEEIYLERDRARGKQGTLLWFVEEVGELVRAIRRGERNNLEEEFADVYAWLATLASLHGLDLDAIGAKKYANGCPRCRATPCECPHPKPVV
;
A
#
# COMPACT_ATOMS: atom_id res chain seq x y z
N MET A 1 -9.12 -3.61 -11.64
CA MET A 1 -8.97 -3.31 -10.21
C MET A 1 -9.20 -4.58 -9.41
N ASN A 2 -8.34 -4.86 -8.43
CA ASN A 2 -8.48 -6.08 -7.66
C ASN A 2 -9.68 -6.01 -6.72
N SER A 3 -10.07 -7.16 -6.21
CA SER A 3 -11.26 -7.26 -5.38
C SER A 3 -11.16 -6.49 -4.07
N PHE A 4 -9.96 -6.37 -3.51
CA PHE A 4 -9.78 -5.64 -2.25
C PHE A 4 -9.98 -4.14 -2.42
N GLN A 5 -9.33 -3.53 -3.39
CA GLN A 5 -9.49 -2.09 -3.63
C GLN A 5 -10.96 -1.76 -3.96
N LYS A 6 -11.58 -2.61 -4.76
CA LYS A 6 -12.99 -2.45 -5.10
C LYS A 6 -13.87 -2.55 -3.84
N ARG A 7 -13.57 -3.50 -2.96
CA ARG A 7 -14.31 -3.66 -1.71
C ARG A 7 -14.18 -2.42 -0.82
N ILE A 8 -12.97 -1.85 -0.74
CA ILE A 8 -12.75 -0.64 0.04
C ILE A 8 -13.55 0.53 -0.55
N GLU A 9 -13.63 0.63 -1.88
CA GLU A 9 -14.46 1.65 -2.51
C GLU A 9 -15.94 1.46 -2.17
N GLU A 10 -16.42 0.23 -2.19
CA GLU A 10 -17.81 -0.04 -1.85
C GLU A 10 -18.15 0.41 -0.43
N ILE A 11 -17.22 0.23 0.48
CA ILE A 11 -17.45 0.56 1.89
C ILE A 11 -17.28 2.06 2.15
N TYR A 12 -16.24 2.67 1.59
CA TYR A 12 -15.76 3.98 2.07
C TYR A 12 -15.70 5.10 1.04
N LEU A 13 -15.88 4.83 -0.26
CA LEU A 13 -15.56 5.83 -1.28
C LEU A 13 -16.23 7.18 -1.04
N GLU A 14 -17.48 7.16 -0.64
CA GLU A 14 -18.23 8.39 -0.38
C GLU A 14 -17.62 9.19 0.76
N ARG A 15 -17.28 8.53 1.85
CA ARG A 15 -16.62 9.16 2.98
C ARG A 15 -15.22 9.63 2.62
N ASP A 16 -14.51 8.83 1.83
CA ASP A 16 -13.16 9.15 1.42
C ASP A 16 -13.13 10.40 0.55
N ARG A 17 -14.08 10.52 -0.37
CA ARG A 17 -14.21 11.73 -1.19
C ARG A 17 -14.50 12.96 -0.36
N ALA A 18 -15.37 12.83 0.63
CA ALA A 18 -15.70 13.94 1.53
C ALA A 18 -14.49 14.39 2.34
N ARG A 19 -13.67 13.43 2.80
CA ARG A 19 -12.45 13.75 3.56
C ARG A 19 -11.39 14.38 2.67
N GLY A 20 -11.28 13.91 1.43
CA GLY A 20 -10.33 14.42 0.46
C GLY A 20 -8.93 13.80 0.57
N LYS A 21 -8.10 14.11 -0.43
CA LYS A 21 -6.78 13.52 -0.57
C LYS A 21 -5.84 13.89 0.58
N GLN A 22 -5.85 15.15 1.00
CA GLN A 22 -4.94 15.59 2.06
C GLN A 22 -5.27 14.97 3.40
N GLY A 23 -6.55 14.95 3.78
CA GLY A 23 -6.98 14.31 5.02
C GLY A 23 -6.67 12.82 5.03
N THR A 24 -6.88 12.18 3.90
CA THR A 24 -6.59 10.75 3.75
C THR A 24 -5.09 10.48 3.85
N LEU A 25 -4.27 11.34 3.25
CA LEU A 25 -2.81 11.20 3.34
C LEU A 25 -2.33 11.27 4.79
N LEU A 26 -2.87 12.18 5.57
CA LEU A 26 -2.50 12.30 6.98
C LEU A 26 -2.84 11.03 7.77
N TRP A 27 -4.03 10.47 7.52
CA TRP A 27 -4.41 9.20 8.15
C TRP A 27 -3.51 8.06 7.71
N PHE A 28 -3.17 8.01 6.42
CA PHE A 28 -2.27 6.98 5.91
C PHE A 28 -0.91 7.04 6.63
N VAL A 29 -0.33 8.21 6.78
CA VAL A 29 0.95 8.38 7.47
C VAL A 29 0.84 7.91 8.92
N GLU A 30 -0.24 8.26 9.59
CA GLU A 30 -0.47 7.83 10.97
C GLU A 30 -0.55 6.30 11.08
N GLU A 31 -1.28 5.66 10.17
CA GLU A 31 -1.42 4.21 10.18
C GLU A 31 -0.10 3.51 9.87
N VAL A 32 0.72 4.08 8.99
CA VAL A 32 2.07 3.55 8.76
C VAL A 32 2.88 3.59 10.05
N GLY A 33 2.76 4.68 10.81
CA GLY A 33 3.43 4.79 12.11
C GLY A 33 2.97 3.69 13.09
N GLU A 34 1.69 3.40 13.10
CA GLU A 34 1.15 2.34 13.96
C GLU A 34 1.64 0.96 13.52
N LEU A 35 1.75 0.72 12.21
CA LEU A 35 2.33 -0.51 11.69
C LEU A 35 3.78 -0.66 12.15
N VAL A 36 4.57 0.40 12.04
CA VAL A 36 5.97 0.37 12.50
C VAL A 36 6.04 0.00 13.97
N ARG A 37 5.18 0.59 14.79
CA ARG A 37 5.11 0.28 16.23
C ARG A 37 4.76 -1.19 16.47
N ALA A 38 3.77 -1.71 15.75
CA ALA A 38 3.35 -3.10 15.88
C ALA A 38 4.49 -4.06 15.52
N ILE A 39 5.24 -3.74 14.44
CA ILE A 39 6.40 -4.54 14.04
C ILE A 39 7.45 -4.56 15.15
N ARG A 40 7.74 -3.40 15.74
CA ARG A 40 8.72 -3.29 16.79
C ARG A 40 8.34 -4.08 18.05
N ARG A 41 7.03 -4.13 18.35
CA ARG A 41 6.53 -4.85 19.52
C ARG A 41 6.39 -6.35 19.28
N GLY A 42 6.24 -6.75 18.02
CA GLY A 42 6.13 -8.16 17.66
C GLY A 42 4.83 -8.84 18.09
N GLU A 43 3.78 -8.08 18.32
CA GLU A 43 2.48 -8.62 18.70
C GLU A 43 1.72 -9.06 17.45
N ARG A 44 1.63 -10.38 17.26
CA ARG A 44 1.11 -10.97 16.03
C ARG A 44 -0.29 -10.50 15.62
N ASN A 45 -1.23 -10.52 16.55
CA ASN A 45 -2.61 -10.12 16.25
C ASN A 45 -2.70 -8.66 15.84
N ASN A 46 -2.01 -7.81 16.58
CA ASN A 46 -1.98 -6.38 16.29
C ASN A 46 -1.28 -6.12 14.96
N LEU A 47 -0.24 -6.91 14.65
CA LEU A 47 0.51 -6.77 13.41
C LEU A 47 -0.37 -7.02 12.19
N GLU A 48 -1.18 -8.07 12.21
CA GLU A 48 -2.08 -8.37 11.09
C GLU A 48 -3.09 -7.26 10.88
N GLU A 49 -3.66 -6.73 11.95
CA GLU A 49 -4.60 -5.62 11.89
C GLU A 49 -3.97 -4.38 11.28
N GLU A 50 -2.76 -4.06 11.72
CA GLU A 50 -2.07 -2.85 11.23
C GLU A 50 -1.68 -2.97 9.76
N PHE A 51 -1.26 -4.16 9.31
CA PHE A 51 -1.04 -4.38 7.87
C PHE A 51 -2.32 -4.19 7.07
N ALA A 52 -3.43 -4.72 7.57
CA ALA A 52 -4.72 -4.59 6.89
C ALA A 52 -5.13 -3.11 6.81
N ASP A 53 -4.93 -2.36 7.88
CA ASP A 53 -5.27 -0.94 7.93
C ASP A 53 -4.45 -0.13 6.93
N VAL A 54 -3.13 -0.35 6.89
CA VAL A 54 -2.26 0.36 5.96
C VAL A 54 -2.64 0.01 4.52
N TYR A 55 -2.92 -1.25 4.25
CA TYR A 55 -3.34 -1.68 2.93
C TYR A 55 -4.65 -1.00 2.51
N ALA A 56 -5.61 -0.92 3.43
CA ALA A 56 -6.88 -0.26 3.16
C ALA A 56 -6.70 1.23 2.86
N TRP A 57 -5.89 1.93 3.66
CA TRP A 57 -5.63 3.35 3.42
C TRP A 57 -4.87 3.59 2.12
N LEU A 58 -3.95 2.69 1.76
CA LEU A 58 -3.26 2.78 0.47
C LEU A 58 -4.26 2.62 -0.68
N ALA A 59 -5.16 1.67 -0.57
CA ALA A 59 -6.21 1.47 -1.58
C ALA A 59 -7.09 2.71 -1.71
N THR A 60 -7.47 3.32 -0.60
CA THR A 60 -8.26 4.54 -0.59
C THR A 60 -7.53 5.69 -1.29
N LEU A 61 -6.24 5.87 -1.00
CA LEU A 61 -5.44 6.92 -1.66
C LEU A 61 -5.40 6.70 -3.16
N ALA A 62 -5.15 5.47 -3.60
CA ALA A 62 -5.10 5.15 -5.02
C ALA A 62 -6.44 5.47 -5.69
N SER A 63 -7.54 5.08 -5.07
CA SER A 63 -8.88 5.34 -5.61
C SER A 63 -9.16 6.84 -5.72
N LEU A 64 -8.76 7.63 -4.74
CA LEU A 64 -8.94 9.08 -4.79
C LEU A 64 -8.13 9.74 -5.91
N HIS A 65 -7.04 9.11 -6.32
CA HIS A 65 -6.23 9.58 -7.45
C HIS A 65 -6.65 8.93 -8.78
N GLY A 66 -7.71 8.14 -8.78
CA GLY A 66 -8.19 7.47 -9.98
C GLY A 66 -7.27 6.36 -10.48
N LEU A 67 -6.50 5.75 -9.59
CA LEU A 67 -5.54 4.72 -9.94
C LEU A 67 -5.98 3.35 -9.45
N ASP A 68 -5.67 2.34 -10.26
CA ASP A 68 -5.89 0.93 -9.92
C ASP A 68 -4.56 0.35 -9.45
N LEU A 69 -4.46 0.07 -8.15
CA LEU A 69 -3.20 -0.38 -7.54
C LEU A 69 -2.66 -1.64 -8.17
N ASP A 70 -3.54 -2.61 -8.40
CA ASP A 70 -3.11 -3.89 -8.96
C ASP A 70 -2.54 -3.70 -10.37
N ALA A 71 -3.24 -2.91 -11.18
CA ALA A 71 -2.83 -2.65 -12.56
C ALA A 71 -1.49 -1.90 -12.64
N ILE A 72 -1.32 -0.85 -11.84
CA ILE A 72 -0.08 -0.08 -11.89
C ILE A 72 1.11 -0.87 -11.34
N GLY A 73 0.89 -1.68 -10.32
CA GLY A 73 1.91 -2.57 -9.78
C GLY A 73 2.34 -3.62 -10.79
N ALA A 74 1.36 -4.28 -11.40
CA ALA A 74 1.62 -5.29 -12.42
C ALA A 74 2.37 -4.71 -13.62
N LYS A 75 2.00 -3.50 -14.03
CA LYS A 75 2.65 -2.83 -15.15
C LYS A 75 4.12 -2.54 -14.85
N LYS A 76 4.39 -2.00 -13.68
CA LYS A 76 5.75 -1.61 -13.31
C LYS A 76 6.68 -2.80 -13.22
N TYR A 77 6.20 -3.92 -12.71
CA TYR A 77 7.03 -5.10 -12.45
C TYR A 77 6.80 -6.23 -13.46
N ALA A 78 6.19 -5.95 -14.60
CA ALA A 78 5.84 -6.94 -15.59
C ALA A 78 7.04 -7.74 -16.12
N ASN A 79 8.21 -7.12 -16.21
CA ASN A 79 9.41 -7.73 -16.77
C ASN A 79 10.47 -8.05 -15.72
N GLY A 80 10.07 -8.22 -14.48
CA GLY A 80 10.99 -8.45 -13.37
C GLY A 80 11.41 -7.13 -12.71
N CYS A 81 12.65 -7.05 -12.26
CA CYS A 81 13.15 -5.81 -11.66
C CYS A 81 13.07 -4.66 -12.67
N PRO A 82 12.44 -3.54 -12.32
CA PRO A 82 12.30 -2.41 -13.28
C PRO A 82 13.64 -1.85 -13.74
N ARG A 83 14.70 -2.01 -12.96
CA ARG A 83 16.02 -1.49 -13.28
C ARG A 83 16.82 -2.42 -14.17
N CYS A 84 16.95 -3.70 -13.81
CA CYS A 84 17.75 -4.68 -14.56
C CYS A 84 16.94 -5.67 -15.37
N ARG A 85 15.61 -5.69 -15.20
CA ARG A 85 14.68 -6.56 -15.91
C ARG A 85 14.87 -8.05 -15.63
N ALA A 86 15.57 -8.39 -14.56
CA ALA A 86 15.80 -9.78 -14.20
C ALA A 86 14.89 -10.24 -13.06
N THR A 87 14.60 -11.53 -13.04
CA THR A 87 13.89 -12.21 -11.97
C THR A 87 14.68 -13.48 -11.64
N PRO A 88 15.36 -13.56 -10.49
CA PRO A 88 15.51 -12.52 -9.45
C PRO A 88 16.38 -11.36 -9.90
N CYS A 89 16.29 -10.27 -9.17
CA CYS A 89 17.03 -9.05 -9.47
C CYS A 89 18.54 -9.29 -9.53
N GLU A 90 19.18 -8.75 -10.57
CA GLU A 90 20.63 -8.87 -10.79
C GLU A 90 21.34 -7.52 -10.73
N CYS A 91 20.72 -6.53 -10.09
CA CYS A 91 21.35 -5.21 -9.95
C CYS A 91 22.70 -5.35 -9.23
N PRO A 92 23.75 -4.63 -9.71
CA PRO A 92 25.11 -4.79 -9.15
C PRO A 92 25.24 -4.29 -7.72
N HIS A 93 24.32 -3.46 -7.26
CA HIS A 93 24.38 -2.89 -5.91
C HIS A 93 23.10 -3.20 -5.19
N PRO A 94 22.96 -4.40 -4.62
CA PRO A 94 21.80 -4.67 -3.80
C PRO A 94 21.76 -3.67 -2.63
N LYS A 95 20.56 -3.24 -2.29
CA LYS A 95 20.42 -2.37 -1.13
C LYS A 95 20.91 -3.11 0.10
N PRO A 96 21.65 -2.44 0.98
CA PRO A 96 22.08 -3.10 2.20
C PRO A 96 20.87 -3.57 2.98
N VAL A 97 20.98 -4.77 3.51
CA VAL A 97 19.94 -5.32 4.37
C VAL A 97 20.18 -4.72 5.75
N VAL A 98 19.17 -4.07 6.25
CA VAL A 98 19.28 -3.40 7.53
C VAL A 98 18.63 -4.24 8.61
#